data_7c88a1f191abc8fb9331e21fc8587719
#
_entry.id   7c88a1f191abc8fb9331e21fc8587719
#
_cell.length_a   1.000
_cell.length_b   1.000
_cell.length_c   1.000
_cell.angle_alpha   90.00
_cell.angle_beta   90.00
_cell.angle_gamma   90.00
#
_symmetry.space_group_name_H-M   'P 1'
#
loop_
_entity.id
_entity.type
_entity.pdbx_description
1 polymer ?
#
loop_
_entity_poly.entity_id
_entity_poly.type
_entity_poly.pdbx_seq_one_letter_code
_entity_poly.pdbx_strand_id
1 'polypeptide(L)'
;KAGIMRTGRPIVFGSINMPLSIEKKAKFLGAKLYRNGFDFHSLEDKTSWNWYSKKQSLINLPKPSLMGSYQIQNAATSLEAVNLLSKVFPVEESHIHAGLKKISLNGRFDVHQRKCKWILDVAHNLEATIELINQFKKLDSNGNVHAVIGIFKDKPISKILLCASAVITHWN
;
A
#
# COMPACT_ATOMS: atom_id res chain seq x y z
N LYS A 1 4.24 11.19 10.05
CA LYS A 1 4.29 9.70 10.22
C LYS A 1 5.04 9.27 11.49
N ALA A 2 6.11 9.97 11.93
CA ALA A 2 6.89 9.61 13.12
C ALA A 2 6.11 9.70 14.46
N GLY A 3 4.96 10.39 14.50
CA GLY A 3 4.14 10.56 15.71
C GLY A 3 3.48 9.28 16.25
N ILE A 4 3.42 8.22 15.45
CA ILE A 4 2.86 6.92 15.88
C ILE A 4 3.87 6.07 16.66
N MET A 5 5.15 6.42 16.64
CA MET A 5 6.21 5.64 17.28
C MET A 5 6.09 5.70 18.81
N ARG A 6 6.43 4.60 19.47
CA ARG A 6 6.39 4.48 20.94
C ARG A 6 7.72 3.94 21.45
N THR A 7 8.12 4.38 22.64
CA THR A 7 9.36 3.95 23.31
C THR A 7 9.42 2.42 23.45
N GLY A 8 10.55 1.83 23.06
CA GLY A 8 10.81 0.40 23.15
C GLY A 8 9.94 -0.49 22.27
N ARG A 9 9.02 0.06 21.46
CA ARG A 9 8.18 -0.75 20.56
C ARG A 9 8.82 -0.87 19.19
N PRO A 10 8.72 -2.04 18.54
CA PRO A 10 9.24 -2.24 17.19
C PRO A 10 8.51 -1.34 16.20
N ILE A 11 9.24 -0.89 15.18
CA ILE A 11 8.72 -0.07 14.08
C ILE A 11 8.99 -0.82 12.79
N VAL A 12 7.96 -1.05 11.98
CA VAL A 12 8.09 -1.61 10.64
C VAL A 12 7.92 -0.48 9.63
N PHE A 13 8.88 -0.35 8.73
CA PHE A 13 8.88 0.68 7.70
C PHE A 13 8.90 0.06 6.31
N GLY A 14 7.80 0.25 5.56
CA GLY A 14 7.55 -0.46 4.30
C GLY A 14 8.21 0.15 3.06
N SER A 15 8.53 1.44 3.05
CA SER A 15 9.18 2.07 1.88
C SER A 15 10.69 1.83 1.90
N ILE A 16 11.29 1.65 0.72
CA ILE A 16 12.76 1.55 0.58
C ILE A 16 13.41 2.90 0.93
N ASN A 17 12.78 4.00 0.51
CA ASN A 17 13.28 5.35 0.76
C ASN A 17 12.75 5.86 2.11
N MET A 18 13.56 5.71 3.15
CA MET A 18 13.20 6.14 4.50
C MET A 18 13.76 7.53 4.80
N PRO A 19 12.91 8.49 5.23
CA PRO A 19 13.38 9.78 5.70
C PRO A 19 14.27 9.66 6.95
N LEU A 20 15.36 10.41 7.00
CA LEU A 20 16.28 10.45 8.16
C LEU A 20 15.57 10.79 9.47
N SER A 21 14.47 11.56 9.43
CA SER A 21 13.67 11.89 10.60
C SER A 21 13.05 10.66 11.27
N ILE A 22 12.71 9.63 10.50
CA ILE A 22 12.19 8.35 10.99
C ILE A 22 13.29 7.62 11.79
N GLU A 23 14.48 7.51 11.21
CA GLU A 23 15.62 6.86 11.83
C GLU A 23 16.05 7.55 13.14
N LYS A 24 16.20 8.89 13.10
CA LYS A 24 16.52 9.70 14.27
C LYS A 24 15.49 9.51 15.38
N LYS A 25 14.20 9.52 15.04
CA LYS A 25 13.14 9.35 16.04
C LYS A 25 13.11 7.94 16.61
N ALA A 26 13.32 6.89 15.79
CA ALA A 26 13.43 5.53 16.28
C ALA A 26 14.58 5.36 17.28
N LYS A 27 15.75 5.89 16.94
CA LYS A 27 16.93 5.89 17.81
C LYS A 27 16.66 6.62 19.13
N PHE A 28 16.05 7.81 19.07
CA PHE A 28 15.68 8.58 20.26
C PHE A 28 14.74 7.82 21.21
N LEU A 29 13.82 7.04 20.66
CA LEU A 29 12.84 6.25 21.41
C LEU A 29 13.36 4.85 21.83
N GLY A 30 14.62 4.51 21.52
CA GLY A 30 15.14 3.15 21.75
C GLY A 30 14.31 2.08 21.03
N ALA A 31 13.65 2.44 19.93
CA ALA A 31 12.76 1.57 19.20
C ALA A 31 13.51 0.84 18.09
N LYS A 32 13.37 -0.50 18.03
CA LYS A 32 13.99 -1.29 16.98
C LYS A 32 13.26 -1.10 15.66
N LEU A 33 14.00 -0.72 14.63
CA LEU A 33 13.49 -0.44 13.30
C LEU A 33 13.68 -1.65 12.39
N TYR A 34 12.62 -2.04 11.68
CA TYR A 34 12.60 -3.11 10.67
C TYR A 34 12.25 -2.48 9.33
N ARG A 35 13.14 -2.56 8.36
CA ARG A 35 13.06 -1.85 7.08
C ARG A 35 12.91 -2.81 5.91
N ASN A 36 11.99 -2.50 5.02
CA ASN A 36 11.90 -3.18 3.74
C ASN A 36 13.18 -2.96 2.92
N GLY A 37 13.66 -4.04 2.29
CA GLY A 37 14.93 -4.07 1.55
C GLY A 37 16.17 -4.31 2.41
N PHE A 38 16.06 -4.33 3.76
CA PHE A 38 17.17 -4.56 4.69
C PHE A 38 16.87 -5.66 5.71
N ASP A 39 15.75 -5.58 6.39
CA ASP A 39 15.36 -6.54 7.44
C ASP A 39 14.37 -7.57 6.93
N PHE A 40 13.57 -7.18 5.96
CA PHE A 40 12.67 -8.04 5.20
C PHE A 40 12.56 -7.54 3.76
N HIS A 41 12.12 -8.39 2.84
CA HIS A 41 11.88 -8.03 1.44
C HIS A 41 10.89 -8.99 0.79
N SER A 42 10.42 -8.63 -0.38
CA SER A 42 9.55 -9.46 -1.21
C SER A 42 10.12 -9.64 -2.60
N LEU A 43 9.89 -10.80 -3.20
CA LEU A 43 10.16 -11.09 -4.60
C LEU A 43 8.83 -11.48 -5.25
N GLU A 44 8.47 -10.76 -6.30
CA GLU A 44 7.23 -10.98 -7.04
C GLU A 44 7.49 -11.83 -8.28
N ASP A 45 6.60 -12.81 -8.51
CA ASP A 45 6.54 -13.61 -9.73
C ASP A 45 5.24 -13.27 -10.50
N LYS A 46 5.00 -13.90 -11.65
CA LYS A 46 3.81 -13.65 -12.48
C LYS A 46 2.49 -13.90 -11.73
N THR A 47 2.39 -14.97 -10.97
CA THR A 47 1.15 -15.41 -10.30
C THR A 47 1.21 -15.41 -8.79
N SER A 48 2.40 -15.36 -8.21
CA SER A 48 2.66 -15.47 -6.77
C SER A 48 3.73 -14.48 -6.34
N TRP A 49 4.06 -14.50 -5.07
CA TRP A 49 5.18 -13.74 -4.52
C TRP A 49 5.74 -14.45 -3.29
N ASN A 50 6.96 -14.11 -2.95
CA ASN A 50 7.67 -14.64 -1.79
C ASN A 50 8.01 -13.51 -0.84
N TRP A 51 7.94 -13.80 0.46
CA TRP A 51 8.35 -12.90 1.51
C TRP A 51 9.50 -13.49 2.31
N TYR A 52 10.49 -12.66 2.60
CA TYR A 52 11.68 -13.04 3.33
C TYR A 52 11.90 -12.07 4.48
N SER A 53 12.22 -12.61 5.65
CA SER A 53 12.66 -11.89 6.83
C SER A 53 13.90 -12.60 7.40
N LYS A 54 14.58 -11.96 8.35
CA LYS A 54 15.76 -12.55 9.00
C LYS A 54 15.50 -13.88 9.71
N LYS A 55 14.25 -14.17 10.07
CA LYS A 55 13.89 -15.34 10.88
C LYS A 55 13.14 -16.41 10.10
N GLN A 56 12.41 -16.05 9.11
CA GLN A 56 11.58 -16.97 8.32
C GLN A 56 11.34 -16.44 6.92
N SER A 57 10.92 -17.33 6.04
CA SER A 57 10.45 -17.02 4.70
C SER A 57 9.10 -17.68 4.45
N LEU A 58 8.27 -17.04 3.65
CA LEU A 58 7.01 -17.57 3.15
C LEU A 58 7.09 -17.58 1.62
N ILE A 59 6.90 -18.73 1.04
CA ILE A 59 7.12 -18.97 -0.39
C ILE A 59 5.77 -19.21 -1.07
N ASN A 60 5.66 -18.77 -2.32
CA ASN A 60 4.49 -19.01 -3.15
C ASN A 60 3.17 -18.45 -2.57
N LEU A 61 3.25 -17.26 -1.96
CA LEU A 61 2.07 -16.57 -1.44
C LEU A 61 1.15 -16.12 -2.59
N PRO A 62 -0.17 -16.16 -2.40
CA PRO A 62 -1.10 -15.58 -3.35
C PRO A 62 -0.96 -14.06 -3.37
N LYS A 63 -1.09 -13.44 -4.54
CA LYS A 63 -1.12 -11.96 -4.61
C LYS A 63 -2.31 -11.43 -3.83
N PRO A 64 -2.16 -10.27 -3.15
CA PRO A 64 -3.27 -9.61 -2.49
C PRO A 64 -4.40 -9.34 -3.48
N SER A 65 -5.66 -9.51 -3.06
CA SER A 65 -6.83 -9.19 -3.88
C SER A 65 -7.00 -7.70 -4.16
N LEU A 66 -6.32 -6.84 -3.39
CA LEU A 66 -6.28 -5.40 -3.65
C LEU A 66 -5.45 -5.08 -4.89
N MET A 67 -5.98 -4.23 -5.74
CA MET A 67 -5.27 -3.76 -6.94
C MET A 67 -4.21 -2.71 -6.59
N GLY A 68 -3.08 -2.74 -7.30
CA GLY A 68 -2.00 -1.74 -7.18
C GLY A 68 -0.61 -2.36 -7.03
N SER A 69 0.37 -1.71 -7.65
CA SER A 69 1.77 -2.18 -7.67
C SER A 69 2.41 -2.21 -6.28
N TYR A 70 1.92 -1.36 -5.36
CA TYR A 70 2.41 -1.25 -3.98
C TYR A 70 1.78 -2.28 -3.02
N GLN A 71 0.83 -3.09 -3.46
CA GLN A 71 0.12 -4.00 -2.54
C GLN A 71 1.00 -5.15 -2.05
N ILE A 72 1.93 -5.63 -2.87
CA ILE A 72 2.95 -6.60 -2.43
C ILE A 72 3.83 -5.99 -1.33
N GLN A 73 4.26 -4.74 -1.50
CA GLN A 73 5.06 -4.03 -0.49
C GLN A 73 4.27 -3.80 0.81
N ASN A 74 2.98 -3.45 0.71
CA ASN A 74 2.10 -3.31 1.86
C ASN A 74 1.90 -4.65 2.58
N ALA A 75 1.66 -5.73 1.82
CA ALA A 75 1.54 -7.08 2.35
C ALA A 75 2.84 -7.54 3.04
N ALA A 76 4.00 -7.32 2.42
CA ALA A 76 5.29 -7.64 3.02
C ALA A 76 5.53 -6.88 4.34
N THR A 77 5.13 -5.61 4.40
CA THR A 77 5.20 -4.79 5.61
C THR A 77 4.27 -5.32 6.71
N SER A 78 3.06 -5.73 6.33
CA SER A 78 2.10 -6.32 7.25
C SER A 78 2.58 -7.68 7.77
N LEU A 79 3.16 -8.52 6.91
CA LEU A 79 3.74 -9.80 7.31
C LEU A 79 4.89 -9.64 8.31
N GLU A 80 5.76 -8.63 8.13
CA GLU A 80 6.79 -8.36 9.13
C GLU A 80 6.18 -7.93 10.48
N ALA A 81 5.12 -7.13 10.48
CA ALA A 81 4.43 -6.78 11.72
C ALA A 81 3.79 -8.00 12.39
N VAL A 82 3.14 -8.88 11.63
CA VAL A 82 2.58 -10.15 12.11
C VAL A 82 3.68 -11.04 12.68
N ASN A 83 4.80 -11.19 11.96
CA ASN A 83 5.96 -11.96 12.40
C ASN A 83 6.52 -11.47 13.75
N LEU A 84 6.60 -10.16 13.94
CA LEU A 84 7.04 -9.58 15.22
C LEU A 84 6.09 -9.83 16.38
N LEU A 85 4.81 -10.03 16.09
CA LEU A 85 3.76 -10.32 17.07
C LEU A 85 3.51 -11.82 17.26
N SER A 86 4.14 -12.69 16.49
CA SER A 86 3.86 -14.13 16.43
C SER A 86 3.95 -14.87 17.77
N LYS A 87 4.76 -14.38 18.73
CA LYS A 87 4.86 -14.95 20.08
C LYS A 87 3.60 -14.73 20.93
N VAL A 88 2.85 -13.65 20.66
CA VAL A 88 1.64 -13.28 21.41
C VAL A 88 0.39 -13.67 20.63
N PHE A 89 0.45 -13.49 19.31
CA PHE A 89 -0.63 -13.80 18.38
C PHE A 89 -0.09 -14.71 17.28
N PRO A 90 -0.05 -16.02 17.49
CA PRO A 90 0.40 -16.97 16.48
C PRO A 90 -0.55 -16.96 15.28
N VAL A 91 0.03 -16.83 14.09
CA VAL A 91 -0.69 -16.84 12.82
C VAL A 91 -0.11 -17.93 11.94
N GLU A 92 -0.94 -18.85 11.50
CA GLU A 92 -0.57 -19.92 10.59
C GLU A 92 -0.52 -19.42 9.14
N GLU A 93 0.23 -20.09 8.30
CA GLU A 93 0.36 -19.76 6.88
C GLU A 93 -0.98 -19.82 6.14
N SER A 94 -1.85 -20.73 6.53
CA SER A 94 -3.24 -20.84 6.04
C SER A 94 -4.04 -19.55 6.26
N HIS A 95 -3.88 -18.92 7.43
CA HIS A 95 -4.52 -17.63 7.75
C HIS A 95 -3.96 -16.50 6.90
N ILE A 96 -2.64 -16.50 6.65
CA ILE A 96 -1.99 -15.52 5.77
C ILE A 96 -2.53 -15.65 4.35
N HIS A 97 -2.60 -16.87 3.81
CA HIS A 97 -3.16 -17.13 2.48
C HIS A 97 -4.61 -16.66 2.37
N ALA A 98 -5.43 -16.98 3.37
CA ALA A 98 -6.84 -16.55 3.40
C ALA A 98 -6.97 -15.03 3.48
N GLY A 99 -6.17 -14.37 4.31
CA GLY A 99 -6.15 -12.92 4.46
C GLY A 99 -5.77 -12.21 3.16
N LEU A 100 -4.71 -12.65 2.49
CA LEU A 100 -4.27 -12.08 1.21
C LEU A 100 -5.33 -12.20 0.11
N LYS A 101 -6.02 -13.34 0.03
CA LYS A 101 -7.07 -13.58 -0.97
C LYS A 101 -8.39 -12.84 -0.69
N LYS A 102 -8.71 -12.57 0.57
CA LYS A 102 -10.01 -12.03 0.99
C LYS A 102 -9.99 -10.54 1.33
N ILE A 103 -8.80 -9.91 1.35
CA ILE A 103 -8.71 -8.50 1.71
C ILE A 103 -9.50 -7.64 0.73
N SER A 104 -10.37 -6.80 1.27
CA SER A 104 -11.12 -5.79 0.55
C SER A 104 -11.11 -4.50 1.37
N LEU A 105 -10.86 -3.38 0.73
CA LEU A 105 -10.85 -2.05 1.33
C LEU A 105 -11.63 -1.09 0.45
N ASN A 106 -12.71 -0.55 0.99
CA ASN A 106 -13.51 0.44 0.30
C ASN A 106 -12.67 1.67 -0.08
N GLY A 107 -12.86 2.17 -1.29
CA GLY A 107 -12.12 3.34 -1.77
C GLY A 107 -10.63 3.08 -2.05
N ARG A 108 -10.25 1.87 -2.39
CA ARG A 108 -8.91 1.50 -2.88
C ARG A 108 -9.02 0.90 -4.27
N PHE A 109 -9.13 1.77 -5.28
CA PHE A 109 -9.44 1.41 -6.66
C PHE A 109 -10.68 0.48 -6.74
N ASP A 110 -11.71 0.86 -6.02
CA ASP A 110 -12.91 0.05 -5.84
C ASP A 110 -13.83 0.24 -7.06
N VAL A 111 -13.96 -0.81 -7.88
CA VAL A 111 -14.61 -0.75 -9.19
C VAL A 111 -16.03 -1.30 -9.10
N HIS A 112 -17.02 -0.48 -9.41
CA HIS A 112 -18.42 -0.85 -9.46
C HIS A 112 -18.96 -0.72 -10.89
N GLN A 113 -19.50 -1.79 -11.43
CA GLN A 113 -20.15 -1.81 -12.73
C GLN A 113 -21.64 -1.49 -12.58
N ARG A 114 -22.06 -0.38 -13.19
CA ARG A 114 -23.48 0.05 -13.28
C ARG A 114 -23.77 0.45 -14.72
N LYS A 115 -24.58 1.48 -14.97
CA LYS A 115 -24.78 2.07 -16.31
C LYS A 115 -23.47 2.58 -16.91
N CYS A 116 -22.57 3.08 -16.07
CA CYS A 116 -21.17 3.36 -16.36
C CYS A 116 -20.30 2.68 -15.30
N LYS A 117 -19.00 2.64 -15.53
CA LYS A 117 -18.03 2.13 -14.56
C LYS A 117 -17.70 3.21 -13.54
N TRP A 118 -17.91 2.93 -12.26
CA TRP A 118 -17.54 3.79 -11.14
C TRP A 118 -16.26 3.29 -10.52
N ILE A 119 -15.33 4.18 -10.24
CA ILE A 119 -14.09 3.88 -9.53
C ILE A 119 -14.04 4.79 -8.32
N LEU A 120 -14.01 4.21 -7.14
CA LEU A 120 -13.87 4.92 -5.87
C LEU A 120 -12.46 4.76 -5.35
N ASP A 121 -11.79 5.87 -5.09
CA ASP A 121 -10.43 5.87 -4.53
C ASP A 121 -10.24 7.02 -3.55
N VAL A 122 -9.39 6.82 -2.54
CA VAL A 122 -9.06 7.82 -1.51
C VAL A 122 -7.71 8.49 -1.75
N ALA A 123 -7.20 8.47 -2.97
CA ALA A 123 -5.97 9.16 -3.33
C ALA A 123 -6.07 10.66 -2.99
N HIS A 124 -5.16 11.15 -2.16
CA HIS A 124 -5.17 12.52 -1.66
C HIS A 124 -3.76 13.14 -1.59
N ASN A 125 -2.79 12.51 -2.22
CA ASN A 125 -1.42 13.00 -2.38
C ASN A 125 -0.90 12.59 -3.76
N LEU A 126 0.19 13.19 -4.19
CA LEU A 126 0.72 12.99 -5.55
C LEU A 126 1.10 11.52 -5.82
N GLU A 127 1.73 10.84 -4.86
CA GLU A 127 2.15 9.44 -5.00
C GLU A 127 0.94 8.51 -5.22
N ALA A 128 -0.09 8.66 -4.39
CA ALA A 128 -1.33 7.90 -4.53
C ALA A 128 -2.08 8.23 -5.84
N THR A 129 -2.03 9.48 -6.29
CA THR A 129 -2.65 9.89 -7.56
C THR A 129 -1.93 9.27 -8.76
N ILE A 130 -0.60 9.25 -8.77
CA ILE A 130 0.18 8.57 -9.81
C ILE A 130 -0.21 7.09 -9.90
N GLU A 131 -0.34 6.44 -8.77
CA GLU A 131 -0.72 5.03 -8.73
C GLU A 131 -2.15 4.81 -9.22
N LEU A 132 -3.12 5.65 -8.80
CA LEU A 132 -4.48 5.63 -9.30
C LEU A 132 -4.52 5.73 -10.83
N ILE A 133 -3.77 6.67 -11.41
CA ILE A 133 -3.66 6.85 -12.86
C ILE A 133 -3.05 5.63 -13.54
N ASN A 134 -2.00 5.04 -12.95
CA ASN A 134 -1.37 3.84 -13.48
C ASN A 134 -2.32 2.65 -13.49
N GLN A 135 -3.15 2.49 -12.46
CA GLN A 135 -4.18 1.47 -12.42
C GLN A 135 -5.29 1.75 -13.43
N PHE A 136 -5.73 3.01 -13.53
CA PHE A 136 -6.73 3.44 -14.49
C PHE A 136 -6.32 3.13 -15.93
N LYS A 137 -5.06 3.40 -16.30
CA LYS A 137 -4.52 3.11 -17.65
C LYS A 137 -4.50 1.60 -17.99
N LYS A 138 -4.55 0.72 -16.99
CA LYS A 138 -4.64 -0.74 -17.20
C LYS A 138 -6.07 -1.21 -17.43
N LEU A 139 -7.06 -0.35 -17.17
CA LEU A 139 -8.44 -0.67 -17.50
C LEU A 139 -8.66 -0.45 -19.01
N ASP A 140 -9.29 -1.41 -19.63
CA ASP A 140 -9.81 -1.23 -20.98
C ASP A 140 -11.05 -0.33 -20.91
N SER A 141 -10.83 0.97 -21.08
CA SER A 141 -11.88 1.99 -20.98
C SER A 141 -11.81 2.92 -22.19
N ASN A 142 -12.79 2.78 -23.06
CA ASN A 142 -13.02 3.70 -24.19
C ASN A 142 -14.10 4.70 -23.81
N GLY A 143 -13.80 5.99 -23.83
CA GLY A 143 -14.80 7.05 -23.59
C GLY A 143 -14.33 8.14 -22.65
N ASN A 144 -15.27 9.02 -22.32
CA ASN A 144 -15.03 10.16 -21.43
C ASN A 144 -14.88 9.69 -19.97
N VAL A 145 -13.90 10.27 -19.29
CA VAL A 145 -13.63 10.04 -17.87
C VAL A 145 -14.06 11.27 -17.08
N HIS A 146 -15.11 11.12 -16.29
CA HIS A 146 -15.60 12.14 -15.39
C HIS A 146 -15.03 11.91 -13.98
N ALA A 147 -14.55 12.94 -13.31
CA ALA A 147 -14.12 12.90 -11.93
C ALA A 147 -14.96 13.83 -11.04
N VAL A 148 -15.32 13.31 -9.88
CA VAL A 148 -15.80 14.09 -8.75
C VAL A 148 -14.73 14.01 -7.67
N ILE A 149 -14.21 15.15 -7.20
CA ILE A 149 -13.07 15.18 -6.30
C ILE A 149 -13.36 16.04 -5.05
N GLY A 150 -12.99 15.47 -3.89
CA GLY A 150 -12.97 16.18 -2.61
C GLY A 150 -11.61 16.00 -1.95
N ILE A 151 -10.85 17.08 -1.77
CA ILE A 151 -9.51 17.06 -1.17
C ILE A 151 -9.38 18.19 -0.16
N PHE A 152 -8.74 17.91 0.98
CA PHE A 152 -8.44 18.92 1.99
C PHE A 152 -7.45 19.97 1.47
N LYS A 153 -7.63 21.25 1.88
CA LYS A 153 -6.85 22.41 1.43
C LYS A 153 -5.35 22.33 1.74
N ASP A 154 -4.94 21.52 2.72
CA ASP A 154 -3.54 21.31 3.10
C ASP A 154 -2.77 20.42 2.13
N LYS A 155 -3.44 19.85 1.13
CA LYS A 155 -2.82 18.96 0.12
C LYS A 155 -2.34 19.75 -1.11
N PRO A 156 -1.37 19.21 -1.86
CA PRO A 156 -0.86 19.85 -3.08
C PRO A 156 -1.84 19.68 -4.25
N ILE A 157 -3.02 20.30 -4.15
CA ILE A 157 -4.17 20.11 -5.05
C ILE A 157 -3.76 20.32 -6.52
N SER A 158 -3.08 21.42 -6.85
CA SER A 158 -2.67 21.71 -8.23
C SER A 158 -1.84 20.61 -8.86
N LYS A 159 -0.90 20.01 -8.09
CA LYS A 159 -0.06 18.90 -8.58
C LYS A 159 -0.89 17.63 -8.78
N ILE A 160 -1.86 17.37 -7.90
CA ILE A 160 -2.77 16.23 -7.98
C ILE A 160 -3.63 16.35 -9.24
N LEU A 161 -4.28 17.50 -9.45
CA LEU A 161 -5.14 17.74 -10.61
C LEU A 161 -4.34 17.66 -11.92
N LEU A 162 -3.16 18.27 -11.98
CA LEU A 162 -2.29 18.19 -13.15
C LEU A 162 -1.90 16.75 -13.48
N CYS A 163 -1.54 15.96 -12.49
CA CYS A 163 -1.24 14.54 -12.67
C CYS A 163 -2.45 13.76 -13.19
N ALA A 164 -3.61 13.98 -12.60
CA ALA A 164 -4.85 13.27 -12.93
C ALA A 164 -5.43 13.66 -14.30
N SER A 165 -5.11 14.86 -14.81
CA SER A 165 -5.50 15.32 -16.15
C SER A 165 -4.98 14.45 -17.29
N ALA A 166 -4.01 13.57 -17.01
CA ALA A 166 -3.54 12.57 -17.99
C ALA A 166 -4.60 11.54 -18.41
N VAL A 167 -5.67 11.38 -17.61
CA VAL A 167 -6.76 10.43 -17.89
C VAL A 167 -8.15 11.01 -17.71
N ILE A 168 -8.31 12.08 -16.93
CA ILE A 168 -9.61 12.70 -16.65
C ILE A 168 -9.92 13.73 -17.74
N THR A 169 -11.07 13.57 -18.38
CA THR A 169 -11.54 14.46 -19.43
C THR A 169 -12.51 15.53 -18.93
N HIS A 170 -13.25 15.25 -17.85
CA HIS A 170 -14.23 16.15 -17.27
C HIS A 170 -14.11 16.17 -15.73
N TRP A 171 -14.11 17.38 -15.17
CA TRP A 171 -14.02 17.64 -13.73
C TRP A 171 -15.36 18.16 -13.18
N ASN A 172 -15.78 17.62 -12.04
CA ASN A 172 -16.99 18.03 -11.33
C ASN A 172 -16.72 18.23 -9.83
#